data_d80c191dab3a69453d8e4964c71a99f8
#
_entry.id   d80c191dab3a69453d8e4964c71a99f8
#
_cell.length_a   1.000
_cell.length_b   1.000
_cell.length_c   1.000
_cell.angle_alpha   90.00
_cell.angle_beta   90.00
_cell.angle_gamma   90.00
#
_symmetry.space_group_name_H-M   'P 1'
#
loop_
_entity.id
_entity.type
_entity.pdbx_description
1 polymer ?
#
loop_
_entity_poly.entity_id
_entity_poly.type
_entity_poly.pdbx_seq_one_letter_code
_entity_poly.pdbx_strand_id
1 'polypeptide(L)'
;RALAVAEADKISAQQYLSGIVLHMIGMILSVSKNKVFEMSDVDQKIEQAKIIMNENVFKDIDPEELAMKLNISYSWFRKVFKDYTGYAPAKYFQELKLRKAKQLLVGTSQSVKEISFMLDYKSTEHFFSLFKKRTGFTPLEYRSFGRETGIVDEE
;
A
#
# COMPACT_ATOMS: atom_id res chain seq x y z
N ARG A 1 24.18 7.95 -51.95
CA ARG A 1 24.98 8.61 -50.88
C ARG A 1 24.09 9.30 -49.82
N ALA A 2 23.07 10.03 -50.20
CA ALA A 2 22.18 10.73 -49.23
C ALA A 2 21.40 9.76 -48.31
N LEU A 3 20.94 8.61 -48.81
CA LEU A 3 20.24 7.60 -48.02
C LEU A 3 21.15 6.95 -46.95
N ALA A 4 22.40 6.69 -47.25
CA ALA A 4 23.36 6.11 -46.32
C ALA A 4 23.71 7.09 -45.17
N VAL A 5 23.73 8.39 -45.43
CA VAL A 5 23.94 9.42 -44.40
C VAL A 5 22.71 9.53 -43.47
N ALA A 6 21.51 9.48 -44.04
CA ALA A 6 20.28 9.55 -43.25
C ALA A 6 20.06 8.30 -42.36
N GLU A 7 20.51 7.11 -42.79
CA GLU A 7 20.50 5.90 -41.95
C GLU A 7 21.57 5.97 -40.84
N ALA A 8 22.76 6.48 -41.12
CA ALA A 8 23.79 6.68 -40.11
C ALA A 8 23.37 7.68 -39.03
N ASP A 9 22.70 8.77 -39.40
CA ASP A 9 22.14 9.73 -38.44
C ASP A 9 21.03 9.15 -37.57
N LYS A 10 20.19 8.27 -38.13
CA LYS A 10 19.18 7.56 -37.36
C LYS A 10 19.79 6.59 -36.33
N ILE A 11 20.81 5.85 -36.72
CA ILE A 11 21.51 4.90 -35.83
C ILE A 11 22.21 5.68 -34.71
N SER A 12 22.86 6.80 -35.02
CA SER A 12 23.53 7.65 -34.06
C SER A 12 22.52 8.25 -33.04
N ALA A 13 21.35 8.71 -33.52
CA ALA A 13 20.28 9.22 -32.66
C ALA A 13 19.71 8.14 -31.74
N GLN A 14 19.53 6.91 -32.24
CA GLN A 14 19.07 5.78 -31.43
C GLN A 14 20.07 5.40 -30.33
N GLN A 15 21.37 5.36 -30.67
CA GLN A 15 22.41 5.09 -29.69
C GLN A 15 22.49 6.16 -28.61
N TYR A 16 22.36 7.43 -28.99
CA TYR A 16 22.34 8.56 -28.07
C TYR A 16 21.15 8.49 -27.12
N LEU A 17 19.94 8.25 -27.65
CA LEU A 17 18.74 8.08 -26.85
C LEU A 17 18.83 6.88 -25.89
N SER A 18 19.35 5.76 -26.36
CA SER A 18 19.58 4.58 -25.53
C SER A 18 20.56 4.86 -24.39
N GLY A 19 21.61 5.64 -24.65
CA GLY A 19 22.56 6.09 -23.63
C GLY A 19 21.90 6.98 -22.55
N ILE A 20 21.06 7.91 -22.98
CA ILE A 20 20.28 8.78 -22.05
C ILE A 20 19.34 7.94 -21.18
N VAL A 21 18.60 7.02 -21.78
CA VAL A 21 17.66 6.15 -21.04
C VAL A 21 18.41 5.29 -20.04
N LEU A 22 19.52 4.67 -20.41
CA LEU A 22 20.37 3.89 -19.49
C LEU A 22 20.93 4.76 -18.36
N HIS A 23 21.35 5.97 -18.66
CA HIS A 23 21.83 6.92 -17.66
C HIS A 23 20.71 7.33 -16.68
N MET A 24 19.50 7.62 -17.19
CA MET A 24 18.34 7.93 -16.35
C MET A 24 17.94 6.75 -15.45
N ILE A 25 17.95 5.52 -15.98
CA ILE A 25 17.71 4.30 -15.20
C ILE A 25 18.79 4.16 -14.11
N GLY A 26 20.06 4.37 -14.46
CA GLY A 26 21.17 4.35 -13.51
C GLY A 26 21.01 5.39 -12.38
N MET A 27 20.59 6.61 -12.72
CA MET A 27 20.29 7.66 -11.74
C MET A 27 19.11 7.28 -10.83
N ILE A 28 18.01 6.77 -11.38
CA ILE A 28 16.85 6.32 -10.63
C ILE A 28 17.24 5.18 -9.67
N LEU A 29 18.00 4.20 -10.14
CA LEU A 29 18.49 3.10 -9.30
C LEU A 29 19.48 3.58 -8.24
N SER A 30 20.33 4.55 -8.54
CA SER A 30 21.24 5.16 -7.57
C SER A 30 20.50 5.93 -6.47
N VAL A 31 19.50 6.73 -6.84
CA VAL A 31 18.65 7.45 -5.87
C VAL A 31 17.85 6.48 -5.03
N SER A 32 17.32 5.41 -5.63
CA SER A 32 16.61 4.34 -4.91
C SER A 32 17.54 3.61 -3.93
N LYS A 33 18.75 3.27 -4.36
CA LYS A 33 19.76 2.62 -3.52
C LYS A 33 20.23 3.54 -2.37
N ASN A 34 20.45 4.81 -2.63
CA ASN A 34 20.85 5.77 -1.59
C ASN A 34 19.72 6.00 -0.58
N LYS A 35 18.45 6.06 -1.02
CA LYS A 35 17.31 6.10 -0.09
C LYS A 35 17.24 4.89 0.84
N VAL A 36 17.54 3.69 0.34
CA VAL A 36 17.59 2.47 1.15
C VAL A 36 18.82 2.48 2.09
N PHE A 37 19.90 3.12 1.71
CA PHE A 37 21.13 3.18 2.52
C PHE A 37 21.10 4.28 3.58
N GLU A 38 20.25 5.31 3.43
CA GLU A 38 20.07 6.42 4.38
C GLU A 38 18.81 6.30 5.26
N MET A 39 18.06 5.19 5.14
CA MET A 39 16.95 4.96 6.07
C MET A 39 17.49 4.85 7.48
N SER A 40 17.06 5.74 8.36
CA SER A 40 17.38 5.65 9.77
C SER A 40 16.87 4.32 10.35
N ASP A 41 17.45 3.83 11.44
CA ASP A 41 16.96 2.63 12.15
C ASP A 41 15.46 2.75 12.46
N VAL A 42 15.01 3.97 12.72
CA VAL A 42 13.60 4.32 12.93
C VAL A 42 12.74 4.06 11.70
N ASP A 43 13.17 4.56 10.56
CA ASP A 43 12.44 4.39 9.29
C ASP A 43 12.31 2.92 8.92
N GLN A 44 13.39 2.15 9.12
CA GLN A 44 13.40 0.70 8.88
C GLN A 44 12.38 -0.02 9.76
N LYS A 45 12.30 0.32 11.04
CA LYS A 45 11.34 -0.28 11.97
C LYS A 45 9.89 0.08 11.62
N ILE A 46 9.63 1.32 11.19
CA ILE A 46 8.29 1.73 10.76
C ILE A 46 7.88 1.02 9.46
N GLU A 47 8.78 0.93 8.48
CA GLU A 47 8.49 0.18 7.25
C GLU A 47 8.27 -1.32 7.53
N GLN A 48 9.06 -1.90 8.41
CA GLN A 48 8.88 -3.29 8.85
C GLN A 48 7.54 -3.51 9.55
N ALA A 49 7.10 -2.56 10.39
CA ALA A 49 5.77 -2.60 11.00
C ALA A 49 4.66 -2.56 9.95
N LYS A 50 4.76 -1.70 8.94
CA LYS A 50 3.78 -1.61 7.84
C LYS A 50 3.70 -2.90 7.03
N ILE A 51 4.84 -3.53 6.75
CA ILE A 51 4.90 -4.83 6.06
C ILE A 51 4.18 -5.89 6.87
N ILE A 52 4.53 -6.03 8.17
CA ILE A 52 3.89 -7.01 9.06
C ILE A 52 2.38 -6.79 9.15
N MET A 53 1.93 -5.54 9.27
CA MET A 53 0.50 -5.20 9.29
C MET A 53 -0.20 -5.59 7.99
N ASN A 54 0.42 -5.34 6.85
CA ASN A 54 -0.16 -5.67 5.54
C ASN A 54 -0.26 -7.19 5.32
N GLU A 55 0.78 -7.94 5.68
CA GLU A 55 0.79 -9.41 5.58
C GLU A 55 -0.24 -10.08 6.49
N ASN A 56 -0.55 -9.46 7.61
CA ASN A 56 -1.50 -9.99 8.61
C ASN A 56 -2.86 -9.27 8.59
N VAL A 57 -3.25 -8.66 7.48
CA VAL A 57 -4.53 -7.90 7.37
C VAL A 57 -5.78 -8.76 7.65
N PHE A 58 -5.68 -10.07 7.50
CA PHE A 58 -6.74 -11.06 7.77
C PHE A 58 -6.77 -11.56 9.22
N LYS A 59 -5.90 -11.07 10.09
CA LYS A 59 -5.83 -11.43 11.51
C LYS A 59 -5.93 -10.18 12.35
N ASP A 60 -6.12 -10.35 13.65
CA ASP A 60 -5.94 -9.21 14.55
C ASP A 60 -4.46 -9.04 14.89
N ILE A 61 -4.03 -7.80 15.02
CA ILE A 61 -2.66 -7.45 15.42
C ILE A 61 -2.77 -6.57 16.65
N ASP A 62 -2.16 -7.03 17.74
CA ASP A 62 -1.91 -6.18 18.89
C ASP A 62 -0.70 -5.28 18.60
N PRO A 63 -0.89 -3.93 18.58
CA PRO A 63 0.22 -3.01 18.36
C PRO A 63 1.31 -3.07 19.44
N GLU A 64 1.00 -3.53 20.64
CA GLU A 64 1.99 -3.71 21.71
C GLU A 64 2.89 -4.92 21.40
N GLU A 65 2.31 -6.04 21.00
CA GLU A 65 3.07 -7.19 20.54
C GLU A 65 3.94 -6.86 19.32
N LEU A 66 3.42 -6.05 18.40
CA LEU A 66 4.17 -5.60 17.25
C LEU A 66 5.39 -4.76 17.65
N ALA A 67 5.22 -3.83 18.60
CA ALA A 67 6.33 -3.04 19.14
C ALA A 67 7.40 -3.93 19.80
N MET A 68 6.98 -4.95 20.56
CA MET A 68 7.89 -5.93 21.16
C MET A 68 8.68 -6.70 20.11
N LYS A 69 8.04 -7.15 19.02
CA LYS A 69 8.72 -7.82 17.89
C LYS A 69 9.78 -6.94 17.22
N LEU A 70 9.57 -5.63 17.23
CA LEU A 70 10.50 -4.64 16.69
C LEU A 70 11.56 -4.19 17.69
N ASN A 71 11.58 -4.78 18.91
CA ASN A 71 12.47 -4.41 20.01
C ASN A 71 12.42 -2.92 20.40
N ILE A 72 11.20 -2.38 20.48
CA ILE A 72 10.93 -0.98 20.86
C ILE A 72 9.79 -0.89 21.86
N SER A 73 9.78 0.17 22.68
CA SER A 73 8.66 0.41 23.57
C SER A 73 7.41 0.84 22.81
N TYR A 74 6.23 0.38 23.23
CA TYR A 74 4.95 0.72 22.57
C TYR A 74 4.70 2.25 22.55
N SER A 75 5.02 2.95 23.63
CA SER A 75 4.82 4.40 23.72
C SER A 75 5.63 5.14 22.65
N TRP A 76 6.90 4.73 22.48
CA TRP A 76 7.77 5.28 21.45
C TRP A 76 7.30 4.90 20.05
N PHE A 77 6.97 3.62 19.82
CA PHE A 77 6.44 3.12 18.55
C PHE A 77 5.20 3.91 18.13
N ARG A 78 4.22 4.07 19.04
CA ARG A 78 2.97 4.79 18.76
C ARG A 78 3.21 6.23 18.33
N LYS A 79 4.15 6.93 19.00
CA LYS A 79 4.49 8.31 18.67
C LYS A 79 5.13 8.40 17.28
N VAL A 80 6.22 7.66 17.08
CA VAL A 80 6.99 7.72 15.83
C VAL A 80 6.19 7.22 14.64
N PHE A 81 5.45 6.13 14.79
CA PHE A 81 4.58 5.62 13.75
C PHE A 81 3.51 6.65 13.33
N LYS A 82 2.94 7.37 14.30
CA LYS A 82 2.00 8.46 14.00
C LYS A 82 2.66 9.63 13.29
N ASP A 83 3.84 10.03 13.73
CA ASP A 83 4.59 11.12 13.11
C ASP A 83 4.97 10.79 11.66
N TYR A 84 5.28 9.52 11.39
CA TYR A 84 5.67 9.03 10.07
C TYR A 84 4.48 8.78 9.13
N THR A 85 3.40 8.17 9.62
CA THR A 85 2.25 7.73 8.80
C THR A 85 1.04 8.65 8.87
N GLY A 86 1.00 9.58 9.82
CA GLY A 86 -0.17 10.40 10.15
C GLY A 86 -1.21 9.69 11.02
N TYR A 87 -1.09 8.38 11.26
CA TYR A 87 -2.04 7.56 12.02
C TYR A 87 -1.36 6.80 13.14
N ALA A 88 -2.04 6.68 14.29
CA ALA A 88 -1.62 5.71 15.30
C ALA A 88 -1.70 4.26 14.75
N PRO A 89 -0.83 3.33 15.21
CA PRO A 89 -0.72 1.98 14.65
C PRO A 89 -2.06 1.24 14.52
N ALA A 90 -2.89 1.23 15.57
CA ALA A 90 -4.20 0.59 15.55
C ALA A 90 -5.14 1.20 14.49
N LYS A 91 -5.13 2.54 14.36
CA LYS A 91 -5.96 3.22 13.35
C LYS A 91 -5.45 2.92 11.94
N TYR A 92 -4.15 2.92 11.73
CA TYR A 92 -3.53 2.55 10.45
C TYR A 92 -3.93 1.13 10.04
N PHE A 93 -3.89 0.19 10.96
CA PHE A 93 -4.29 -1.19 10.70
C PHE A 93 -5.79 -1.32 10.35
N GLN A 94 -6.65 -0.53 11.01
CA GLN A 94 -8.06 -0.47 10.64
C GLN A 94 -8.27 0.08 9.21
N GLU A 95 -7.51 1.08 8.79
CA GLU A 95 -7.57 1.59 7.42
C GLU A 95 -7.08 0.55 6.40
N LEU A 96 -6.05 -0.25 6.73
CA LEU A 96 -5.63 -1.39 5.89
C LEU A 96 -6.75 -2.42 5.74
N LYS A 97 -7.40 -2.83 6.85
CA LYS A 97 -8.55 -3.74 6.81
C LYS A 97 -9.68 -3.18 5.97
N LEU A 98 -9.97 -1.89 6.09
CA LEU A 98 -11.01 -1.22 5.31
C LEU A 98 -10.69 -1.20 3.81
N ARG A 99 -9.46 -0.88 3.45
CA ARG A 99 -8.98 -0.94 2.05
C ARG A 99 -9.12 -2.35 1.49
N LYS A 100 -8.70 -3.35 2.25
CA LYS A 100 -8.85 -4.76 1.84
C LYS A 100 -10.30 -5.18 1.69
N ALA A 101 -11.20 -4.69 2.57
CA ALA A 101 -12.63 -4.91 2.45
C ALA A 101 -13.19 -4.34 1.14
N LYS A 102 -12.83 -3.11 0.79
CA LYS A 102 -13.22 -2.46 -0.47
C LYS A 102 -12.81 -3.32 -1.67
N GLN A 103 -11.56 -3.78 -1.71
CA GLN A 103 -11.05 -4.65 -2.79
C GLN A 103 -11.83 -5.96 -2.89
N LEU A 104 -12.09 -6.63 -1.76
CA LEU A 104 -12.83 -7.90 -1.74
C LEU A 104 -14.29 -7.72 -2.15
N LEU A 105 -14.93 -6.64 -1.73
CA LEU A 105 -16.33 -6.35 -2.07
C LEU A 105 -16.54 -6.19 -3.59
N VAL A 106 -15.64 -5.51 -4.26
CA VAL A 106 -15.74 -5.26 -5.71
C VAL A 106 -15.17 -6.44 -6.52
N GLY A 107 -14.00 -6.95 -6.11
CA GLY A 107 -13.22 -7.91 -6.88
C GLY A 107 -13.65 -9.37 -6.73
N THR A 108 -14.53 -9.71 -5.77
CA THR A 108 -14.91 -11.11 -5.52
C THR A 108 -16.43 -11.30 -5.43
N SER A 109 -16.87 -12.56 -5.54
CA SER A 109 -18.27 -12.96 -5.33
C SER A 109 -18.59 -13.31 -3.85
N GLN A 110 -17.61 -13.19 -2.95
CA GLN A 110 -17.79 -13.51 -1.52
C GLN A 110 -18.90 -12.67 -0.90
N SER A 111 -19.69 -13.26 -0.02
CA SER A 111 -20.72 -12.53 0.72
C SER A 111 -20.08 -11.52 1.70
N VAL A 112 -20.84 -10.50 2.04
CA VAL A 112 -20.38 -9.50 3.04
C VAL A 112 -20.05 -10.15 4.38
N LYS A 113 -20.81 -11.20 4.73
CA LYS A 113 -20.57 -11.98 5.94
C LYS A 113 -19.22 -12.70 5.89
N GLU A 114 -18.92 -13.39 4.78
CA GLU A 114 -17.62 -14.05 4.59
C GLU A 114 -16.46 -13.04 4.65
N ILE A 115 -16.58 -11.90 3.98
CA ILE A 115 -15.57 -10.84 4.02
C ILE A 115 -15.36 -10.32 5.43
N SER A 116 -16.44 -10.10 6.20
CA SER A 116 -16.33 -9.63 7.58
C SER A 116 -15.57 -10.62 8.47
N PHE A 117 -15.82 -11.92 8.32
CA PHE A 117 -15.09 -12.96 9.05
C PHE A 117 -13.65 -13.13 8.58
N MET A 118 -13.41 -13.08 7.26
CA MET A 118 -12.05 -13.16 6.71
C MET A 118 -11.16 -12.03 7.25
N LEU A 119 -11.71 -10.85 7.43
CA LEU A 119 -11.00 -9.69 7.95
C LEU A 119 -11.00 -9.61 9.49
N ASP A 120 -11.45 -10.68 10.14
CA ASP A 120 -11.45 -10.81 11.60
C ASP A 120 -12.20 -9.68 12.33
N TYR A 121 -13.38 -9.31 11.79
CA TYR A 121 -14.30 -8.43 12.51
C TYR A 121 -15.12 -9.21 13.53
N LYS A 122 -15.34 -8.65 14.72
CA LYS A 122 -16.08 -9.27 15.83
C LYS A 122 -17.49 -9.74 15.44
N SER A 123 -18.15 -9.02 14.55
CA SER A 123 -19.44 -9.40 13.96
C SER A 123 -19.66 -8.70 12.62
N THR A 124 -20.58 -9.25 11.82
CA THR A 124 -21.00 -8.64 10.57
C THR A 124 -21.65 -7.27 10.78
N GLU A 125 -22.42 -7.09 11.84
CA GLU A 125 -23.08 -5.82 12.21
C GLU A 125 -22.05 -4.75 12.56
N HIS A 126 -21.00 -5.12 13.30
CA HIS A 126 -19.89 -4.23 13.61
C HIS A 126 -19.16 -3.80 12.32
N PHE A 127 -18.92 -4.74 11.41
CA PHE A 127 -18.33 -4.44 10.11
C PHE A 127 -19.20 -3.46 9.31
N PHE A 128 -20.52 -3.72 9.18
CA PHE A 128 -21.45 -2.83 8.47
C PHE A 128 -21.43 -1.41 9.00
N SER A 129 -21.55 -1.25 10.34
CA SER A 129 -21.56 0.05 11.00
C SER A 129 -20.24 0.81 10.76
N LEU A 130 -19.11 0.13 10.92
CA LEU A 130 -17.78 0.72 10.73
C LEU A 130 -17.55 1.10 9.27
N PHE A 131 -17.88 0.20 8.34
CA PHE A 131 -17.72 0.42 6.90
C PHE A 131 -18.56 1.63 6.44
N LYS A 132 -19.85 1.67 6.81
CA LYS A 132 -20.73 2.80 6.47
C LYS A 132 -20.24 4.11 7.09
N LYS A 133 -19.79 4.09 8.35
CA LYS A 133 -19.24 5.27 9.02
C LYS A 133 -18.00 5.82 8.32
N ARG A 134 -17.17 4.96 7.73
CA ARG A 134 -15.90 5.32 7.10
C ARG A 134 -16.03 5.69 5.62
N THR A 135 -16.93 5.04 4.90
CA THR A 135 -17.06 5.21 3.44
C THR A 135 -18.30 6.01 3.02
N GLY A 136 -19.27 6.18 3.93
CA GLY A 136 -20.57 6.76 3.62
C GLY A 136 -21.57 5.76 3.04
N PHE A 137 -21.13 4.59 2.58
CA PHE A 137 -21.93 3.55 1.95
C PHE A 137 -21.97 2.28 2.79
N THR A 138 -23.07 1.54 2.71
CA THR A 138 -23.07 0.17 3.19
C THR A 138 -22.19 -0.71 2.30
N PRO A 139 -21.68 -1.85 2.81
CA PRO A 139 -20.87 -2.77 2.00
C PRO A 139 -21.57 -3.24 0.71
N LEU A 140 -22.90 -3.41 0.75
CA LEU A 140 -23.69 -3.82 -0.41
C LEU A 140 -23.81 -2.70 -1.46
N GLU A 141 -24.11 -1.48 -1.02
CA GLU A 141 -24.13 -0.29 -1.89
C GLU A 141 -22.77 -0.07 -2.55
N TYR A 142 -21.69 -0.18 -1.76
CA TYR A 142 -20.33 -0.04 -2.25
C TYR A 142 -19.98 -1.08 -3.30
N ARG A 143 -20.41 -2.34 -3.11
CA ARG A 143 -20.25 -3.43 -4.09
C ARG A 143 -20.95 -3.13 -5.41
N SER A 144 -22.22 -2.71 -5.35
CA SER A 144 -23.00 -2.39 -6.55
C SER A 144 -22.35 -1.24 -7.32
N PHE A 145 -22.04 -0.16 -6.62
CA PHE A 145 -21.40 1.01 -7.21
C PHE A 145 -20.03 0.69 -7.83
N GLY A 146 -19.17 -0.01 -7.11
CA GLY A 146 -17.82 -0.35 -7.59
C GLY A 146 -17.83 -1.27 -8.80
N ARG A 147 -18.82 -2.17 -8.93
CA ARG A 147 -18.97 -3.04 -10.10
C ARG A 147 -19.51 -2.31 -11.32
N GLU A 148 -20.40 -1.35 -11.13
CA GLU A 148 -20.98 -0.54 -12.22
C GLU A 148 -19.96 0.46 -12.77
N THR A 149 -19.13 1.04 -11.91
CA THR A 149 -18.18 2.10 -12.29
C THR A 149 -16.78 1.58 -12.63
N GLY A 150 -16.48 0.33 -12.30
CA GLY A 150 -15.14 -0.24 -12.47
C GLY A 150 -14.06 0.42 -11.60
N ILE A 151 -14.46 1.28 -10.66
CA ILE A 151 -13.54 2.00 -9.77
C ILE A 151 -13.24 1.10 -8.57
N VAL A 152 -12.06 0.50 -8.58
CA VAL A 152 -11.38 0.06 -7.36
C VAL A 152 -10.51 1.25 -6.97
N ASP A 153 -10.77 1.89 -5.81
CA ASP A 153 -9.90 2.96 -5.29
C ASP A 153 -8.47 2.40 -5.17
N GLU A 154 -7.64 2.66 -6.17
CA GLU A 154 -6.20 2.49 -6.13
C GLU A 154 -5.60 3.77 -5.54
N GLU A 155 -5.45 3.82 -4.19
CA GLU A 155 -4.55 4.78 -3.53
C GLU A 155 -3.86 4.12 -2.33
#